data_33a775703c4720b9be2be29696804e06
#
_entry.id   33a775703c4720b9be2be29696804e06
#
_cell.length_a   1.000
_cell.length_b   1.000
_cell.length_c   1.000
_cell.angle_alpha   90.00
_cell.angle_beta   90.00
_cell.angle_gamma   90.00
#
_symmetry.space_group_name_H-M   'P 1'
#
loop_
_entity.id
_entity.type
_entity.pdbx_description
1 polymer ?
#
loop_
_entity_poly.entity_id
_entity_poly.type
_entity_poly.pdbx_seq_one_letter_code
_entity_poly.pdbx_strand_id
1 'polypeptide(L)'
;MVATLLTNQNGYAEMDSWEDKNGRSLLVPNPADPNVYRLSGHRVVYGDNDLIPDEDTKHPIYVGNFKALGTLFVRKGIEVAATDVGGDAWATDSYEIRGLCRLDAVAMDKAAAFKATIAEAGG
;
A
#
# COMPACT_ATOMS: atom_id res chain seq x y z
N MET A 1 20.23 -3.60 4.67
CA MET A 1 18.78 -3.41 4.83
C MET A 1 18.31 -2.34 3.87
N VAL A 2 17.32 -2.62 3.09
CA VAL A 2 16.73 -1.66 2.13
C VAL A 2 15.45 -1.13 2.72
N ALA A 3 15.40 0.15 3.05
CA ALA A 3 14.20 0.82 3.49
C ALA A 3 13.34 1.24 2.28
N THR A 4 12.04 1.12 2.44
CA THR A 4 11.06 1.56 1.45
C THR A 4 10.17 2.63 2.09
N LEU A 5 9.80 3.63 1.31
CA LEU A 5 8.85 4.65 1.74
C LEU A 5 7.48 4.31 1.18
N LEU A 6 6.49 4.29 2.06
CA LEU A 6 5.08 4.08 1.68
C LEU A 6 4.28 5.32 2.06
N THR A 7 3.54 5.84 1.12
CA THR A 7 2.68 7.01 1.34
C THR A 7 1.36 6.85 0.60
N ASN A 8 0.46 7.81 0.71
CA ASN A 8 -0.74 7.87 -0.10
C ASN A 8 -0.51 8.69 -1.38
N GLN A 9 -1.53 8.79 -2.23
CA GLN A 9 -1.45 9.56 -3.48
C GLN A 9 -1.15 11.04 -3.23
N ASN A 10 -1.74 11.64 -2.22
CA ASN A 10 -1.52 13.03 -1.86
C ASN A 10 -0.07 13.26 -1.39
N GLY A 11 0.44 12.38 -0.55
CA GLY A 11 1.83 12.44 -0.10
C GLY A 11 2.84 12.25 -1.23
N TYR A 12 2.52 11.37 -2.18
CA TYR A 12 3.34 11.18 -3.36
C TYR A 12 3.38 12.44 -4.24
N ALA A 13 2.24 13.09 -4.45
CA ALA A 13 2.14 14.35 -5.20
C ALA A 13 2.94 15.46 -4.52
N GLU A 14 2.92 15.52 -3.20
CA GLU A 14 3.73 16.46 -2.43
C GLU A 14 5.23 16.21 -2.61
N MET A 15 5.66 14.94 -2.55
CA MET A 15 7.06 14.57 -2.78
C MET A 15 7.52 14.92 -4.21
N ASP A 16 6.64 14.79 -5.19
CA ASP A 16 6.94 15.11 -6.59
C ASP A 16 7.23 16.59 -6.80
N SER A 17 6.68 17.45 -5.95
CA SER A 17 6.93 18.90 -5.98
C SER A 17 8.24 19.31 -5.32
N TRP A 18 8.91 18.43 -4.61
CA TRP A 18 10.14 18.75 -3.88
C TRP A 18 11.33 18.88 -4.82
N GLU A 19 12.07 19.97 -4.65
CA GLU A 19 13.24 20.28 -5.45
C GLU A 19 14.41 20.65 -4.56
N ASP A 20 15.63 20.45 -5.06
CA ASP A 20 16.83 20.91 -4.41
C ASP A 20 17.08 22.41 -4.70
N LYS A 21 18.15 22.97 -4.15
CA LYS A 21 18.53 24.36 -4.35
C LYS A 21 18.81 24.72 -5.82
N ASN A 22 19.05 23.73 -6.66
CA ASN A 22 19.35 23.90 -8.08
C ASN A 22 18.13 23.64 -8.97
N GLY A 23 16.94 23.41 -8.39
CA GLY A 23 15.70 23.13 -9.11
C GLY A 23 15.58 21.71 -9.62
N ARG A 24 16.37 20.78 -9.10
CA ARG A 24 16.27 19.36 -9.46
C ARG A 24 15.25 18.65 -8.58
N SER A 25 14.39 17.85 -9.18
CA SER A 25 13.45 17.03 -8.44
C SER A 25 14.18 16.05 -7.51
N LEU A 26 13.76 16.00 -6.26
CA LEU A 26 14.28 15.02 -5.30
C LEU A 26 13.74 13.62 -5.53
N LEU A 27 12.55 13.51 -6.13
CA LEU A 27 11.96 12.24 -6.54
C LEU A 27 12.43 11.92 -7.97
N VAL A 28 13.28 10.91 -8.11
CA VAL A 28 13.90 10.58 -9.39
C VAL A 28 13.51 9.17 -9.83
N PRO A 29 13.34 8.94 -11.15
CA PRO A 29 13.09 7.60 -11.64
C PRO A 29 14.32 6.70 -11.46
N ASN A 30 14.07 5.41 -11.22
CA ASN A 30 15.14 4.43 -11.16
C ASN A 30 15.68 4.16 -12.57
N PRO A 31 17.00 4.26 -12.81
CA PRO A 31 17.57 3.97 -14.12
C PRO A 31 17.29 2.56 -14.64
N ALA A 32 17.15 1.58 -13.75
CA ALA A 32 16.87 0.21 -14.13
C ALA A 32 15.38 -0.04 -14.45
N ASP A 33 14.49 0.72 -13.85
CA ASP A 33 13.04 0.62 -14.08
C ASP A 33 12.41 2.01 -13.97
N PRO A 34 12.13 2.68 -15.10
CA PRO A 34 11.59 4.05 -15.09
C PRO A 34 10.22 4.20 -14.42
N ASN A 35 9.49 3.10 -14.19
CA ASN A 35 8.21 3.13 -13.50
C ASN A 35 8.35 3.18 -11.96
N VAL A 36 9.56 2.99 -11.46
CA VAL A 36 9.86 3.02 -10.03
C VAL A 36 10.60 4.30 -9.70
N TYR A 37 10.04 5.10 -8.81
CA TYR A 37 10.66 6.34 -8.35
C TYR A 37 11.39 6.13 -7.03
N ARG A 38 12.44 6.91 -6.80
CA ARG A 38 13.27 6.87 -5.61
C ARG A 38 13.44 8.25 -5.02
N LEU A 39 13.39 8.32 -3.70
CA LEU A 39 13.70 9.51 -2.92
C LEU A 39 14.92 9.20 -2.06
N SER A 40 16.02 9.96 -2.25
CA SER A 40 17.30 9.74 -1.54
C SER A 40 17.81 8.29 -1.65
N GLY A 41 17.62 7.67 -2.80
CA GLY A 41 18.05 6.29 -3.04
C GLY A 41 17.12 5.20 -2.53
N HIS A 42 16.01 5.57 -1.87
CA HIS A 42 15.01 4.62 -1.36
C HIS A 42 13.79 4.59 -2.26
N ARG A 43 13.30 3.39 -2.52
CA ARG A 43 12.08 3.20 -3.32
C ARG A 43 10.88 3.85 -2.63
N VAL A 44 10.06 4.54 -3.41
CA VAL A 44 8.80 5.13 -2.97
C VAL A 44 7.64 4.36 -3.57
N VAL A 45 6.73 3.93 -2.73
CA VAL A 45 5.48 3.26 -3.12
C VAL A 45 4.32 4.06 -2.56
N TYR A 46 3.26 4.19 -3.31
CA TYR A 46 2.06 4.87 -2.83
C TYR A 46 0.83 3.98 -2.97
N GLY A 47 -0.06 4.12 -2.00
CA GLY A 47 -1.36 3.47 -1.99
C GLY A 47 -2.48 4.48 -2.21
N ASP A 48 -3.69 3.97 -2.34
CA ASP A 48 -4.88 4.80 -2.47
C ASP A 48 -5.11 5.61 -1.18
N ASN A 49 -5.66 6.81 -1.33
CA ASN A 49 -6.02 7.68 -0.21
C ASN A 49 -7.08 7.04 0.72
N ASP A 50 -7.91 6.14 0.19
CA ASP A 50 -8.89 5.41 1.00
C ASP A 50 -8.24 4.36 1.91
N LEU A 51 -7.12 3.78 1.47
CA LEU A 51 -6.36 2.79 2.25
C LEU A 51 -5.42 3.44 3.26
N ILE A 52 -4.86 4.58 2.89
CA ILE A 52 -3.94 5.35 3.72
C ILE A 52 -4.46 6.78 3.78
N PRO A 53 -5.45 7.06 4.63
CA PRO A 53 -6.05 8.39 4.69
C PRO A 53 -5.12 9.44 5.28
N ASP A 54 -5.29 10.67 4.85
CA ASP A 54 -4.57 11.81 5.43
C ASP A 54 -5.00 12.04 6.88
N GLU A 55 -4.08 12.53 7.68
CA GLU A 55 -4.34 12.98 9.04
C GLU A 55 -4.44 14.51 9.05
N ASP A 56 -5.67 15.02 9.09
CA ASP A 56 -5.98 16.44 8.93
C ASP A 56 -5.42 16.98 7.60
N THR A 57 -4.47 17.90 7.65
CA THR A 57 -3.79 18.46 6.48
C THR A 57 -2.41 17.84 6.24
N LYS A 58 -2.12 16.73 6.92
CA LYS A 58 -0.80 16.08 6.87
C LYS A 58 -0.89 14.74 6.16
N HIS A 59 0.12 14.45 5.36
CA HIS A 59 0.20 13.19 4.63
C HIS A 59 1.08 12.20 5.40
N PRO A 60 0.59 10.97 5.67
CA PRO A 60 1.40 9.97 6.37
C PRO A 60 2.47 9.38 5.46
N ILE A 61 3.65 9.15 6.03
CA ILE A 61 4.73 8.41 5.38
C ILE A 61 5.16 7.30 6.33
N TYR A 62 5.21 6.09 5.81
CA TYR A 62 5.74 4.94 6.53
C TYR A 62 7.09 4.57 5.94
N VAL A 63 8.12 4.52 6.76
CA VAL A 63 9.49 4.24 6.34
C VAL A 63 10.00 3.02 7.07
N GLY A 64 10.52 2.06 6.34
CA GLY A 64 11.12 0.89 6.95
C GLY A 64 11.25 -0.30 6.04
N ASN A 65 11.63 -1.41 6.64
CA ASN A 65 11.71 -2.71 5.98
C ASN A 65 10.39 -3.45 6.18
N PHE A 66 9.47 -3.31 5.23
CA PHE A 66 8.13 -3.90 5.33
C PHE A 66 8.16 -5.43 5.30
N LYS A 67 9.19 -6.01 4.72
CA LYS A 67 9.36 -7.47 4.72
C LYS A 67 9.60 -8.01 6.13
N ALA A 68 10.32 -7.27 6.95
CA ALA A 68 10.55 -7.63 8.35
C ALA A 68 9.40 -7.19 9.25
N LEU A 69 8.66 -6.15 8.86
CA LEU A 69 7.57 -5.57 9.66
C LEU A 69 6.43 -6.56 9.89
N GLY A 70 6.01 -7.27 8.85
CA GLY A 70 4.81 -8.07 8.94
C GLY A 70 4.83 -9.31 8.07
N THR A 71 3.90 -10.20 8.39
CA THR A 71 3.70 -11.44 7.65
C THR A 71 2.22 -11.63 7.35
N LEU A 72 1.93 -12.00 6.12
CA LEU A 72 0.60 -12.40 5.72
C LEU A 72 0.48 -13.92 5.85
N PHE A 73 -0.40 -14.36 6.74
CA PHE A 73 -0.70 -15.78 6.94
C PHE A 73 -1.90 -16.16 6.09
N VAL A 74 -1.71 -17.06 5.14
CA VAL A 74 -2.79 -17.59 4.32
C VAL A 74 -3.16 -18.97 4.87
N ARG A 75 -4.29 -19.07 5.56
CA ARG A 75 -4.79 -20.33 6.08
C ARG A 75 -5.47 -21.16 5.00
N LYS A 76 -6.19 -20.47 4.10
CA LYS A 76 -6.92 -21.08 3.00
C LYS A 76 -6.83 -20.17 1.80
N GLY A 77 -6.30 -20.68 0.69
CA GLY A 77 -6.26 -19.94 -0.57
C GLY A 77 -7.66 -19.73 -1.14
N ILE A 78 -7.74 -19.06 -2.26
CA ILE A 78 -9.02 -18.79 -2.92
C ILE A 78 -9.65 -20.10 -3.35
N GLU A 79 -10.88 -20.36 -2.87
CA GLU A 79 -11.67 -21.52 -3.21
C GLU A 79 -13.00 -21.05 -3.76
N VAL A 80 -13.40 -21.59 -4.90
CA VAL A 80 -14.65 -21.26 -5.55
C VAL A 80 -15.54 -22.49 -5.55
N ALA A 81 -16.78 -22.35 -5.08
CA ALA A 81 -17.77 -23.40 -5.07
C ALA A 81 -19.06 -22.90 -5.74
N ALA A 82 -19.68 -23.77 -6.50
CA ALA A 82 -20.99 -23.51 -7.11
C ALA A 82 -21.99 -24.54 -6.63
N THR A 83 -23.23 -24.10 -6.40
CA THR A 83 -24.33 -24.97 -5.96
C THR A 83 -25.64 -24.56 -6.64
N ASP A 84 -26.46 -25.54 -6.92
CA ASP A 84 -27.83 -25.33 -7.41
C ASP A 84 -28.89 -25.61 -6.33
N VAL A 85 -28.45 -26.06 -5.16
CA VAL A 85 -29.35 -26.41 -4.03
C VAL A 85 -29.08 -25.59 -2.76
N GLY A 86 -28.00 -24.84 -2.71
CA GLY A 86 -27.66 -24.00 -1.56
C GLY A 86 -28.37 -22.63 -1.59
N GLY A 87 -28.62 -22.08 -0.41
CA GLY A 87 -29.29 -20.78 -0.29
C GLY A 87 -30.64 -20.75 -0.97
N ASP A 88 -30.87 -19.77 -1.79
CA ASP A 88 -32.11 -19.61 -2.57
C ASP A 88 -32.03 -20.21 -3.98
N ALA A 89 -30.92 -20.86 -4.33
CA ALA A 89 -30.69 -21.36 -5.69
C ALA A 89 -31.75 -22.35 -6.16
N TRP A 90 -32.16 -23.27 -5.29
CA TRP A 90 -33.22 -24.24 -5.58
C TRP A 90 -34.58 -23.58 -5.82
N ALA A 91 -34.92 -22.59 -4.98
CA ALA A 91 -36.23 -21.90 -5.07
C ALA A 91 -36.34 -21.00 -6.32
N THR A 92 -35.23 -20.47 -6.80
CA THR A 92 -35.17 -19.57 -7.96
C THR A 92 -34.70 -20.23 -9.26
N ASP A 93 -34.44 -21.55 -9.22
CA ASP A 93 -33.90 -22.31 -10.36
C ASP A 93 -32.62 -21.67 -10.93
N SER A 94 -31.67 -21.41 -10.06
CA SER A 94 -30.42 -20.74 -10.38
C SER A 94 -29.22 -21.43 -9.75
N TYR A 95 -28.02 -20.96 -10.07
CA TYR A 95 -26.78 -21.38 -9.43
C TYR A 95 -26.25 -20.27 -8.54
N GLU A 96 -25.74 -20.64 -7.36
CA GLU A 96 -25.00 -19.73 -6.51
C GLU A 96 -23.52 -20.08 -6.57
N ILE A 97 -22.69 -19.05 -6.69
CA ILE A 97 -21.22 -19.17 -6.73
C ILE A 97 -20.66 -18.48 -5.50
N ARG A 98 -19.79 -19.18 -4.77
CA ARG A 98 -19.13 -18.66 -3.58
C ARG A 98 -17.64 -18.69 -3.74
N GLY A 99 -16.99 -17.55 -3.51
CA GLY A 99 -15.55 -17.45 -3.35
C GLY A 99 -15.20 -17.34 -1.87
N LEU A 100 -14.22 -18.11 -1.42
CA LEU A 100 -13.78 -18.10 -0.03
C LEU A 100 -12.25 -18.08 0.04
N CYS A 101 -11.71 -17.20 0.86
CA CYS A 101 -10.31 -17.28 1.29
C CYS A 101 -10.20 -16.92 2.77
N ARG A 102 -9.17 -17.41 3.42
CA ARG A 102 -8.88 -17.11 4.83
C ARG A 102 -7.43 -16.68 4.96
N LEU A 103 -7.24 -15.44 5.37
CA LEU A 103 -5.92 -14.87 5.57
C LEU A 103 -5.93 -13.89 6.74
N ASP A 104 -4.76 -13.65 7.30
CA ASP A 104 -4.57 -12.66 8.35
C ASP A 104 -3.18 -12.05 8.22
N ALA A 105 -3.06 -10.79 8.60
CA ALA A 105 -1.80 -10.07 8.57
C ALA A 105 -1.41 -9.66 9.98
N VAL A 106 -0.16 -9.93 10.36
CA VAL A 106 0.35 -9.65 11.70
C VAL A 106 1.67 -8.89 11.61
N ALA A 107 1.81 -7.85 12.43
CA ALA A 107 3.07 -7.15 12.59
C ALA A 107 4.01 -8.00 13.47
N MET A 108 5.11 -8.47 12.89
CA MET A 108 6.07 -9.34 13.58
C MET A 108 7.14 -8.53 14.30
N ASP A 109 7.65 -7.48 13.68
CA ASP A 109 8.68 -6.61 14.25
C ASP A 109 8.26 -5.15 14.08
N LYS A 110 7.70 -4.58 15.13
CA LYS A 110 7.22 -3.19 15.11
C LYS A 110 8.35 -2.16 15.02
N ALA A 111 9.57 -2.55 15.33
CA ALA A 111 10.74 -1.68 15.21
C ALA A 111 11.29 -1.61 13.78
N ALA A 112 10.81 -2.46 12.86
CA ALA A 112 11.27 -2.49 11.47
C ALA A 112 10.83 -1.29 10.65
N ALA A 113 9.81 -0.56 11.08
CA ALA A 113 9.29 0.62 10.39
C ALA A 113 8.82 1.68 11.37
N PHE A 114 8.79 2.91 10.91
CA PHE A 114 8.22 4.03 11.67
C PHE A 114 7.33 4.88 10.78
N LYS A 115 6.45 5.64 11.43
CA LYS A 115 5.55 6.57 10.77
C LYS A 115 6.03 8.00 10.96
N ALA A 116 6.02 8.77 9.90
CA ALA A 116 6.20 10.21 9.93
C ALA A 116 5.03 10.87 9.19
N THR A 117 4.85 12.16 9.40
CA THR A 117 3.87 12.93 8.65
C THR A 117 4.53 14.11 7.98
N ILE A 118 4.11 14.42 6.75
CA ILE A 118 4.55 15.62 6.04
C ILE A 118 3.38 16.58 5.95
N ALA A 119 3.64 17.85 6.27
CA ALA A 119 2.67 18.91 6.07
C ALA A 119 2.64 19.28 4.59
N GLU A 120 1.46 19.64 4.10
CA GLU A 120 1.32 20.24 2.80
C GLU A 120 2.17 21.49 2.73
N ALA A 121 2.91 21.68 1.63
CA ALA A 121 3.69 22.89 1.45
C ALA A 121 2.75 24.08 1.50
N GLY A 122 2.95 24.94 2.50
CA GLY A 122 2.10 26.09 2.72
C GLY A 122 2.03 26.95 1.48
N GLY A 123 0.86 26.97 0.86
CA GLY A 123 0.62 27.83 -0.28
C GLY A 123 0.60 29.29 0.12
#